data_fde59ca758fdf351bb372a6d2fd020bb
#
_entry.id   fde59ca758fdf351bb372a6d2fd020bb
#
_cell.length_a   1.000
_cell.length_b   1.000
_cell.length_c   1.000
_cell.angle_alpha   90.00
_cell.angle_beta   90.00
_cell.angle_gamma   90.00
#
_symmetry.space_group_name_H-M   'P 1'
#
loop_
_entity.id
_entity.type
_entity.pdbx_description
1 polymer ?
#
loop_
_entity_poly.entity_id
_entity_poly.type
_entity_poly.pdbx_seq_one_letter_code
_entity_poly.pdbx_strand_id
1 'polypeptide(L)'
;MMKRTVLSLLSATLMLGSVASHANSPAYVDSKEYKVLVDPTRFASNPSSAAATLLTNLSARLSTLGFDKTITGNFAAGDRDTLAYYDTPGTCPLNKRGYSVRTRAGDDTDIQFKFRHADEELSYWTDVSGAGKNKETKLETDVTPGNLVLAHSTKQDATTTPTTVAALIKLFPGASALSDVSTSSLSKVAGVTVTQQEYDGPVSDIGESVAEFTLTLWYIDGAATPALAELSFRVGADADKYFTTPVLTRSQTLNAAIGSIGNGWNIANDGGKTSWLYAYRSSSYPNGFCN
;
A
#
# COMPACT_ATOMS: atom_id res chain seq x y z
N MET A 1 -28.27 19.08 83.19
CA MET A 1 -28.81 18.24 82.09
C MET A 1 -28.07 18.60 80.86
N MET A 2 -26.99 17.84 80.51
CA MET A 2 -26.13 18.08 79.35
C MET A 2 -26.53 17.11 78.21
N LYS A 3 -27.01 17.64 77.10
CA LYS A 3 -27.27 16.86 75.88
C LYS A 3 -25.95 16.70 75.09
N ARG A 4 -25.51 15.45 74.95
CA ARG A 4 -24.38 15.09 74.07
C ARG A 4 -24.92 14.89 72.63
N THR A 5 -24.43 15.70 71.71
CA THR A 5 -24.69 15.55 70.29
C THR A 5 -23.61 14.63 69.72
N VAL A 6 -24.04 13.50 69.17
CA VAL A 6 -23.15 12.55 68.47
C VAL A 6 -23.03 12.97 66.99
N LEU A 7 -21.82 13.28 66.56
CA LEU A 7 -21.50 13.63 65.16
C LEU A 7 -21.12 12.34 64.47
N SER A 8 -21.97 11.88 63.56
CA SER A 8 -21.66 10.73 62.66
C SER A 8 -20.79 11.20 61.50
N LEU A 9 -19.53 10.78 61.44
CA LEU A 9 -18.70 10.93 60.30
C LEU A 9 -19.11 9.85 59.23
N LEU A 10 -19.65 10.29 58.10
CA LEU A 10 -19.80 9.46 56.94
C LEU A 10 -18.44 9.41 56.18
N SER A 11 -17.76 8.27 56.23
CA SER A 11 -16.58 8.01 55.41
C SER A 11 -17.05 7.65 54.02
N ALA A 12 -16.89 8.56 53.05
CA ALA A 12 -17.06 8.27 51.63
C ALA A 12 -15.80 7.59 51.12
N THR A 13 -15.86 6.27 50.89
CA THR A 13 -14.79 5.50 50.24
C THR A 13 -14.86 5.77 48.74
N LEU A 14 -13.94 6.60 48.25
CA LEU A 14 -13.72 6.77 46.81
C LEU A 14 -13.15 5.45 46.26
N MET A 15 -13.95 4.69 45.54
CA MET A 15 -13.49 3.61 44.69
C MET A 15 -12.80 4.24 43.45
N LEU A 16 -11.47 4.39 43.49
CA LEU A 16 -10.67 4.61 42.31
C LEU A 16 -10.71 3.31 41.50
N GLY A 17 -11.61 3.24 40.52
CA GLY A 17 -11.56 2.25 39.47
C GLY A 17 -10.27 2.49 38.67
N SER A 18 -9.30 1.58 38.82
CA SER A 18 -8.17 1.51 37.95
C SER A 18 -8.69 1.19 36.52
N VAL A 19 -8.78 2.21 35.68
CA VAL A 19 -8.87 2.00 34.23
C VAL A 19 -7.54 1.38 33.86
N ALA A 20 -7.51 0.06 33.67
CA ALA A 20 -6.42 -0.60 33.02
C ALA A 20 -6.34 0.02 31.63
N SER A 21 -5.42 0.96 31.42
CA SER A 21 -5.02 1.35 30.08
C SER A 21 -4.42 0.10 29.46
N HIS A 22 -5.16 -0.53 28.55
CA HIS A 22 -4.56 -1.45 27.64
C HIS A 22 -3.58 -0.59 26.84
N ALA A 23 -2.30 -0.66 27.20
CA ALA A 23 -1.24 -0.19 26.33
C ALA A 23 -1.35 -1.08 25.08
N ASN A 24 -1.98 -0.55 24.03
CA ASN A 24 -2.02 -1.21 22.76
C ASN A 24 -0.57 -1.43 22.33
N SER A 25 -0.16 -2.67 22.22
CA SER A 25 1.12 -2.97 21.59
C SER A 25 1.06 -2.37 20.18
N PRO A 26 2.07 -1.59 19.76
CA PRO A 26 2.07 -1.05 18.41
C PRO A 26 1.91 -2.20 17.43
N ALA A 27 1.04 -2.03 16.42
CA ALA A 27 0.84 -3.04 15.40
C ALA A 27 2.19 -3.37 14.76
N TYR A 28 2.53 -4.65 14.72
CA TYR A 28 3.71 -5.11 14.01
C TYR A 28 3.46 -4.96 12.53
N VAL A 29 4.30 -4.21 11.82
CA VAL A 29 4.25 -4.09 10.35
C VAL A 29 5.43 -4.85 9.76
N ASP A 30 5.14 -5.66 8.74
CA ASP A 30 6.16 -6.47 8.04
C ASP A 30 7.11 -5.59 7.23
N SER A 31 6.61 -4.47 6.69
CA SER A 31 7.42 -3.53 5.91
C SER A 31 6.79 -2.14 5.85
N LYS A 32 7.64 -1.17 5.47
CA LYS A 32 7.22 0.18 5.09
C LYS A 32 7.58 0.42 3.64
N GLU A 33 6.59 0.74 2.82
CA GLU A 33 6.76 1.07 1.41
C GLU A 33 6.50 2.56 1.20
N TYR A 34 7.48 3.25 0.65
CA TYR A 34 7.43 4.67 0.29
C TYR A 34 7.37 4.76 -1.23
N LYS A 35 6.40 5.51 -1.76
CA LYS A 35 6.15 5.53 -3.19
C LYS A 35 5.71 6.88 -3.72
N VAL A 36 6.14 7.18 -4.93
CA VAL A 36 5.76 8.39 -5.66
C VAL A 36 5.46 8.05 -7.11
N LEU A 37 4.55 8.80 -7.73
CA LEU A 37 4.39 8.72 -9.18
C LEU A 37 5.40 9.62 -9.87
N VAL A 38 5.98 9.09 -10.94
CA VAL A 38 6.91 9.80 -11.81
C VAL A 38 6.35 9.87 -13.23
N ASP A 39 6.85 10.81 -14.03
CA ASP A 39 6.36 11.06 -15.38
C ASP A 39 6.56 9.83 -16.30
N PRO A 40 5.49 9.11 -16.67
CA PRO A 40 5.59 7.91 -17.49
C PRO A 40 6.09 8.19 -18.91
N THR A 41 5.93 9.41 -19.41
CA THR A 41 6.35 9.76 -20.79
C THR A 41 7.86 9.65 -20.98
N ARG A 42 8.64 9.78 -19.91
CA ARG A 42 10.09 9.62 -19.91
C ARG A 42 10.54 8.19 -20.21
N PHE A 43 9.68 7.22 -19.99
CA PHE A 43 9.95 5.80 -20.22
C PHE A 43 9.41 5.28 -21.57
N ALA A 44 8.86 6.17 -22.42
CA ALA A 44 8.16 5.77 -23.64
C ALA A 44 9.06 5.11 -24.71
N SER A 45 10.31 5.57 -24.86
CA SER A 45 11.20 5.09 -25.92
C SER A 45 12.25 4.10 -25.43
N ASN A 46 12.84 4.32 -24.27
CA ASN A 46 13.87 3.45 -23.68
C ASN A 46 13.76 3.43 -22.16
N PRO A 47 12.91 2.55 -21.60
CA PRO A 47 12.69 2.46 -20.16
C PRO A 47 13.97 2.26 -19.34
N SER A 48 14.88 1.41 -19.78
CA SER A 48 16.12 1.13 -19.04
C SER A 48 17.03 2.35 -18.96
N SER A 49 17.19 3.09 -20.04
CA SER A 49 17.98 4.34 -20.04
C SER A 49 17.33 5.42 -19.19
N ALA A 50 16.01 5.53 -19.23
CA ALA A 50 15.27 6.46 -18.40
C ALA A 50 15.39 6.10 -16.90
N ALA A 51 15.34 4.81 -16.56
CA ALA A 51 15.53 4.31 -15.20
C ALA A 51 16.94 4.64 -14.66
N ALA A 52 17.98 4.48 -15.50
CA ALA A 52 19.34 4.87 -15.12
C ALA A 52 19.46 6.38 -14.89
N THR A 53 18.81 7.20 -15.72
CA THR A 53 18.76 8.65 -15.55
C THR A 53 18.00 9.05 -14.28
N LEU A 54 16.86 8.40 -14.00
CA LEU A 54 16.11 8.59 -12.76
C LEU A 54 16.96 8.33 -11.53
N LEU A 55 17.70 7.20 -11.50
CA LEU A 55 18.59 6.84 -10.40
C LEU A 55 19.72 7.87 -10.21
N THR A 56 20.29 8.38 -11.29
CA THR A 56 21.32 9.45 -11.25
C THR A 56 20.75 10.72 -10.62
N ASN A 57 19.55 11.15 -11.03
CA ASN A 57 18.90 12.35 -10.46
C ASN A 57 18.53 12.15 -8.99
N LEU A 58 18.05 10.96 -8.62
CA LEU A 58 17.74 10.60 -7.23
C LEU A 58 19.01 10.66 -6.36
N SER A 59 20.13 10.08 -6.84
CA SER A 59 21.41 10.12 -6.12
C SER A 59 21.93 11.56 -5.93
N ALA A 60 21.81 12.41 -6.95
CA ALA A 60 22.14 13.83 -6.84
C ALA A 60 21.24 14.54 -5.82
N ARG A 61 19.94 14.22 -5.80
CA ARG A 61 19.01 14.79 -4.82
C ARG A 61 19.36 14.38 -3.40
N LEU A 62 19.69 13.11 -3.17
CA LEU A 62 20.14 12.60 -1.87
C LEU A 62 21.38 13.33 -1.36
N SER A 63 22.37 13.54 -2.23
CA SER A 63 23.55 14.34 -1.89
C SER A 63 23.20 15.76 -1.44
N THR A 64 22.23 16.39 -2.12
CA THR A 64 21.74 17.74 -1.76
C THR A 64 21.05 17.75 -0.39
N LEU A 65 20.40 16.64 0.00
CA LEU A 65 19.72 16.49 1.30
C LEU A 65 20.69 16.04 2.42
N GLY A 66 21.98 15.89 2.12
CA GLY A 66 22.98 15.44 3.10
C GLY A 66 22.81 13.99 3.54
N PHE A 67 22.27 13.14 2.68
CA PHE A 67 22.10 11.72 2.99
C PHE A 67 23.49 11.07 3.19
N ASP A 68 23.65 10.40 4.32
CA ASP A 68 24.93 9.85 4.77
C ASP A 68 25.27 8.46 4.20
N LYS A 69 24.43 7.96 3.31
CA LYS A 69 24.57 6.67 2.63
C LYS A 69 24.52 6.84 1.12
N THR A 70 24.74 5.75 0.41
CA THR A 70 24.66 5.72 -1.06
C THR A 70 23.64 4.70 -1.53
N ILE A 71 23.08 4.92 -2.72
CA ILE A 71 22.37 3.88 -3.44
C ILE A 71 23.42 3.12 -4.27
N THR A 72 23.38 1.80 -4.21
CA THR A 72 24.21 0.88 -4.99
C THR A 72 23.37 0.04 -5.91
N GLY A 73 23.93 -0.50 -6.97
CA GLY A 73 23.21 -1.26 -7.99
C GLY A 73 22.56 -0.37 -9.05
N ASN A 74 21.91 -1.00 -10.00
CA ASN A 74 21.22 -0.35 -11.12
C ASN A 74 19.86 -1.02 -11.34
N PHE A 75 18.90 -0.28 -11.83
CA PHE A 75 17.63 -0.86 -12.28
C PHE A 75 17.85 -1.84 -13.43
N ALA A 76 17.37 -3.06 -13.25
CA ALA A 76 17.30 -4.10 -14.28
C ALA A 76 15.85 -4.55 -14.43
N ALA A 77 15.46 -4.94 -15.64
CA ALA A 77 14.14 -5.49 -15.88
C ALA A 77 13.95 -6.77 -15.06
N GLY A 78 12.95 -6.77 -14.22
CA GLY A 78 12.47 -7.88 -13.39
C GLY A 78 11.15 -8.42 -13.92
N ASP A 79 10.25 -8.76 -13.00
CA ASP A 79 8.98 -9.42 -13.28
C ASP A 79 8.09 -8.64 -14.25
N ARG A 80 7.40 -9.41 -15.10
CA ARG A 80 6.41 -8.89 -16.04
C ARG A 80 5.09 -9.62 -15.90
N ASP A 81 4.11 -8.93 -15.30
CA ASP A 81 2.83 -9.50 -14.97
C ASP A 81 1.67 -8.80 -15.66
N THR A 82 0.59 -9.53 -15.81
CA THR A 82 -0.73 -9.00 -16.20
C THR A 82 -1.60 -8.88 -14.96
N LEU A 83 -2.05 -7.66 -14.66
CA LEU A 83 -2.89 -7.35 -13.50
C LEU A 83 -4.30 -6.97 -13.95
N ALA A 84 -5.29 -7.34 -13.12
CA ALA A 84 -6.63 -6.79 -13.20
C ALA A 84 -7.17 -6.53 -11.79
N TYR A 85 -7.75 -5.36 -11.59
CA TYR A 85 -8.45 -5.00 -10.35
C TYR A 85 -9.95 -5.13 -10.57
N TYR A 86 -10.70 -5.45 -9.51
CA TYR A 86 -12.13 -5.72 -9.62
C TYR A 86 -12.92 -4.95 -8.57
N ASP A 87 -14.04 -4.36 -9.03
CA ASP A 87 -15.06 -3.73 -8.19
C ASP A 87 -16.40 -3.67 -8.96
N THR A 88 -17.43 -3.10 -8.37
CA THR A 88 -18.74 -2.93 -9.00
C THR A 88 -18.82 -1.58 -9.70
N PRO A 89 -19.09 -1.53 -11.01
CA PRO A 89 -19.24 -0.28 -11.75
C PRO A 89 -20.28 0.65 -11.14
N GLY A 90 -20.04 1.95 -11.17
CA GLY A 90 -20.93 3.00 -10.68
C GLY A 90 -20.91 3.17 -9.16
N THR A 91 -20.80 2.10 -8.39
CA THR A 91 -20.93 2.14 -6.93
C THR A 91 -19.60 1.96 -6.18
N CYS A 92 -18.68 1.16 -6.71
CA CYS A 92 -17.37 0.85 -6.15
C CYS A 92 -17.41 0.53 -4.64
N PRO A 93 -18.22 -0.43 -4.18
CA PRO A 93 -18.39 -0.70 -2.76
C PRO A 93 -17.12 -1.21 -2.07
N LEU A 94 -16.22 -1.87 -2.80
CA LEU A 94 -14.95 -2.32 -2.25
C LEU A 94 -14.05 -1.10 -2.00
N ASN A 95 -13.78 -0.32 -3.01
CA ASN A 95 -12.89 0.85 -2.92
C ASN A 95 -13.36 1.87 -1.88
N LYS A 96 -14.67 2.19 -1.86
CA LYS A 96 -15.25 3.13 -0.90
C LYS A 96 -15.12 2.68 0.57
N ARG A 97 -14.91 1.38 0.79
CA ARG A 97 -14.71 0.79 2.13
C ARG A 97 -13.25 0.43 2.40
N GLY A 98 -12.32 0.92 1.58
CA GLY A 98 -10.88 0.67 1.74
C GLY A 98 -10.39 -0.67 1.19
N TYR A 99 -11.25 -1.48 0.57
CA TYR A 99 -10.87 -2.78 0.01
C TYR A 99 -10.45 -2.68 -1.46
N SER A 100 -9.58 -3.59 -1.84
CA SER A 100 -9.25 -3.85 -3.25
C SER A 100 -9.02 -5.33 -3.49
N VAL A 101 -9.38 -5.79 -4.70
CA VAL A 101 -9.12 -7.15 -5.19
C VAL A 101 -8.34 -7.04 -6.48
N ARG A 102 -7.25 -7.80 -6.57
CA ARG A 102 -6.39 -7.85 -7.75
C ARG A 102 -6.07 -9.29 -8.12
N THR A 103 -6.14 -9.64 -9.38
CA THR A 103 -5.49 -10.84 -9.92
C THR A 103 -4.17 -10.47 -10.57
N ARG A 104 -3.21 -11.38 -10.51
CA ARG A 104 -1.93 -11.32 -11.17
C ARG A 104 -1.74 -12.61 -11.99
N ALA A 105 -1.17 -12.49 -13.18
CA ALA A 105 -0.79 -13.61 -14.03
C ALA A 105 0.45 -13.23 -14.85
N GLY A 106 1.47 -14.07 -14.84
CA GLY A 106 2.76 -13.87 -15.48
C GLY A 106 3.81 -14.69 -14.77
N ASP A 107 4.89 -14.04 -14.35
CA ASP A 107 5.93 -14.67 -13.57
C ASP A 107 5.37 -15.13 -12.21
N ASP A 108 4.49 -14.31 -11.60
CA ASP A 108 3.63 -14.71 -10.49
C ASP A 108 2.18 -14.94 -10.94
N THR A 109 1.47 -15.85 -10.26
CA THR A 109 0.03 -16.08 -10.47
C THR A 109 -0.69 -16.15 -9.14
N ASP A 110 -1.38 -15.07 -8.79
CA ASP A 110 -2.08 -14.93 -7.53
C ASP A 110 -3.38 -14.14 -7.63
N ILE A 111 -4.18 -14.22 -6.57
CA ILE A 111 -5.24 -13.27 -6.27
C ILE A 111 -4.97 -12.67 -4.90
N GLN A 112 -5.07 -11.34 -4.81
CA GLN A 112 -4.86 -10.60 -3.57
C GLN A 112 -6.13 -9.85 -3.16
N PHE A 113 -6.48 -9.96 -1.89
CA PHE A 113 -7.47 -9.13 -1.20
C PHE A 113 -6.74 -8.24 -0.21
N LYS A 114 -6.96 -6.93 -0.27
CA LYS A 114 -6.25 -5.94 0.54
C LYS A 114 -7.24 -4.92 1.12
N PHE A 115 -7.05 -4.59 2.38
CA PHE A 115 -7.70 -3.48 3.08
C PHE A 115 -6.68 -2.39 3.37
N ARG A 116 -7.09 -1.12 3.20
CA ARG A 116 -6.27 0.07 3.50
C ARG A 116 -7.05 1.07 4.32
N HIS A 117 -6.45 1.52 5.41
CA HIS A 117 -7.01 2.58 6.25
C HIS A 117 -5.92 3.37 6.96
N ALA A 118 -6.21 4.66 7.30
CA ALA A 118 -5.29 5.49 8.05
C ALA A 118 -5.27 5.15 9.56
N ASP A 119 -6.37 4.59 10.07
CA ASP A 119 -6.45 4.09 11.42
C ASP A 119 -5.71 2.74 11.52
N GLU A 120 -4.68 2.71 12.35
CA GLU A 120 -3.79 1.58 12.51
C GLU A 120 -4.50 0.37 13.13
N GLU A 121 -5.30 0.59 14.17
CA GLU A 121 -6.03 -0.48 14.85
C GLU A 121 -7.09 -1.08 13.91
N LEU A 122 -7.83 -0.24 13.19
CA LEU A 122 -8.82 -0.71 12.22
C LEU A 122 -8.16 -1.54 11.13
N SER A 123 -7.00 -1.12 10.61
CA SER A 123 -6.26 -1.87 9.60
C SER A 123 -5.76 -3.21 10.13
N TYR A 124 -5.17 -3.22 11.33
CA TYR A 124 -4.62 -4.41 11.95
C TYR A 124 -5.70 -5.48 12.25
N TRP A 125 -6.85 -5.04 12.80
CA TRP A 125 -7.92 -5.94 13.21
C TRP A 125 -8.91 -6.29 12.09
N THR A 126 -8.83 -5.64 10.92
CA THR A 126 -9.68 -6.01 9.80
C THR A 126 -9.26 -7.37 9.27
N ASP A 127 -10.20 -8.32 9.25
CA ASP A 127 -9.98 -9.65 8.71
C ASP A 127 -9.80 -9.57 7.18
N VAL A 128 -8.69 -10.08 6.69
CA VAL A 128 -8.39 -10.24 5.27
C VAL A 128 -8.10 -11.69 4.91
N SER A 129 -8.51 -12.63 5.75
CA SER A 129 -8.21 -14.05 5.61
C SER A 129 -8.66 -14.61 4.26
N GLY A 130 -7.84 -15.50 3.70
CA GLY A 130 -8.11 -16.23 2.47
C GLY A 130 -8.42 -17.71 2.74
N ALA A 131 -9.16 -18.36 1.83
CA ALA A 131 -9.47 -19.80 1.88
C ALA A 131 -8.58 -20.65 0.95
N GLY A 132 -7.77 -20.03 0.08
CA GLY A 132 -6.93 -20.71 -0.90
C GLY A 132 -5.67 -21.35 -0.32
N LYS A 133 -4.82 -21.87 -1.21
CA LYS A 133 -3.49 -22.40 -0.89
C LYS A 133 -2.42 -21.32 -1.00
N ASN A 134 -1.23 -21.61 -0.49
CA ASN A 134 -0.03 -20.77 -0.54
C ASN A 134 -0.34 -19.32 -0.11
N LYS A 135 -1.06 -19.20 1.00
CA LYS A 135 -1.46 -17.90 1.55
C LYS A 135 -0.28 -17.18 2.17
N GLU A 136 -0.17 -15.91 1.84
CA GLU A 136 0.73 -14.99 2.51
C GLU A 136 -0.08 -13.77 2.97
N THR A 137 -0.09 -13.52 4.27
CA THR A 137 -0.75 -12.35 4.87
C THR A 137 0.31 -11.38 5.34
N LYS A 138 0.15 -10.10 5.01
CA LYS A 138 1.07 -9.02 5.38
C LYS A 138 0.32 -7.80 5.87
N LEU A 139 0.91 -7.14 6.86
CA LEU A 139 0.56 -5.79 7.28
C LEU A 139 1.70 -4.84 6.91
N GLU A 140 1.45 -3.90 6.03
CA GLU A 140 2.46 -2.97 5.51
C GLU A 140 2.02 -1.52 5.76
N THR A 141 2.99 -0.61 5.92
CA THR A 141 2.70 0.82 5.87
C THR A 141 2.96 1.32 4.45
N ASP A 142 1.92 1.84 3.80
CA ASP A 142 2.01 2.53 2.50
C ASP A 142 2.14 4.04 2.73
N VAL A 143 3.27 4.64 2.31
CA VAL A 143 3.53 6.08 2.42
C VAL A 143 3.58 6.69 1.03
N THR A 144 2.65 7.59 0.73
CA THR A 144 2.62 8.41 -0.49
C THR A 144 2.68 9.89 -0.12
N PRO A 145 2.95 10.82 -1.06
CA PRO A 145 2.94 12.24 -0.75
C PRO A 145 1.66 12.69 -0.04
N GLY A 146 1.79 13.21 1.19
CA GLY A 146 0.67 13.69 1.99
C GLY A 146 -0.22 12.61 2.63
N ASN A 147 0.05 11.32 2.43
CA ASN A 147 -0.79 10.26 2.96
C ASN A 147 0.03 9.08 3.51
N LEU A 148 -0.41 8.55 4.65
CA LEU A 148 0.10 7.33 5.26
C LEU A 148 -1.08 6.45 5.60
N VAL A 149 -1.08 5.22 5.10
CA VAL A 149 -2.10 4.22 5.41
C VAL A 149 -1.46 2.89 5.75
N LEU A 150 -2.11 2.11 6.58
CA LEU A 150 -1.77 0.71 6.74
C LEU A 150 -2.52 -0.12 5.70
N ALA A 151 -1.82 -1.10 5.16
CA ALA A 151 -2.31 -2.01 4.14
C ALA A 151 -2.23 -3.44 4.66
N HIS A 152 -3.35 -4.00 5.10
CA HIS A 152 -3.48 -5.40 5.50
C HIS A 152 -3.95 -6.21 4.31
N SER A 153 -3.22 -7.25 3.93
CA SER A 153 -3.52 -8.01 2.72
C SER A 153 -3.22 -9.48 2.86
N THR A 154 -4.00 -10.30 2.13
CA THR A 154 -3.68 -11.70 1.89
C THR A 154 -3.63 -11.94 0.39
N LYS A 155 -2.53 -12.52 -0.09
CA LYS A 155 -2.44 -13.13 -1.41
C LYS A 155 -2.51 -14.65 -1.28
N GLN A 156 -3.03 -15.31 -2.32
CA GLN A 156 -3.14 -16.76 -2.40
C GLN A 156 -3.17 -17.21 -3.85
N ASP A 157 -3.00 -18.51 -4.10
CA ASP A 157 -3.11 -19.05 -5.45
C ASP A 157 -4.45 -18.66 -6.10
N ALA A 158 -4.39 -18.17 -7.33
CA ALA A 158 -5.57 -17.84 -8.12
C ALA A 158 -6.10 -19.09 -8.84
N THR A 159 -7.24 -19.61 -8.39
CA THR A 159 -7.94 -20.71 -9.07
C THR A 159 -9.07 -20.23 -9.99
N THR A 160 -9.70 -19.11 -9.64
CA THR A 160 -10.76 -18.47 -10.38
C THR A 160 -10.79 -16.98 -10.10
N THR A 161 -11.28 -16.21 -11.09
CA THR A 161 -11.58 -14.78 -10.90
C THR A 161 -13.00 -14.63 -10.34
N PRO A 162 -13.21 -13.93 -9.21
CA PRO A 162 -14.56 -13.72 -8.69
C PRO A 162 -15.34 -12.75 -9.59
N THR A 163 -16.57 -13.14 -9.95
CA THR A 163 -17.49 -12.34 -10.76
C THR A 163 -18.57 -11.65 -9.93
N THR A 164 -18.65 -11.96 -8.65
CA THR A 164 -19.58 -11.32 -7.68
C THR A 164 -18.87 -11.17 -6.33
N VAL A 165 -19.40 -10.26 -5.49
CA VAL A 165 -18.91 -10.12 -4.11
C VAL A 165 -19.14 -11.41 -3.30
N ALA A 166 -20.23 -12.15 -3.54
CA ALA A 166 -20.43 -13.46 -2.90
C ALA A 166 -19.35 -14.49 -3.29
N ALA A 167 -18.90 -14.49 -4.55
CA ALA A 167 -17.79 -15.34 -4.99
C ALA A 167 -16.47 -14.89 -4.35
N LEU A 168 -16.25 -13.58 -4.19
CA LEU A 168 -15.10 -13.04 -3.48
C LEU A 168 -15.07 -13.48 -2.00
N ILE A 169 -16.20 -13.43 -1.29
CA ILE A 169 -16.33 -13.88 0.11
C ILE A 169 -15.97 -15.37 0.25
N LYS A 170 -16.30 -16.20 -0.75
CA LYS A 170 -15.89 -17.62 -0.74
C LYS A 170 -14.38 -17.81 -0.89
N LEU A 171 -13.72 -16.96 -1.66
CA LEU A 171 -12.25 -16.97 -1.82
C LEU A 171 -11.53 -16.35 -0.62
N PHE A 172 -12.11 -15.30 -0.06
CA PHE A 172 -11.58 -14.57 1.09
C PHE A 172 -12.67 -14.43 2.15
N PRO A 173 -12.76 -15.34 3.14
CA PRO A 173 -13.72 -15.22 4.24
C PRO A 173 -13.63 -13.87 4.98
N GLY A 174 -12.44 -13.25 5.04
CA GLY A 174 -12.25 -11.89 5.55
C GLY A 174 -13.04 -10.81 4.81
N ALA A 175 -13.50 -11.06 3.60
CA ALA A 175 -14.40 -10.17 2.87
C ALA A 175 -15.86 -10.20 3.38
N SER A 176 -16.17 -10.94 4.46
CA SER A 176 -17.53 -11.06 5.02
C SER A 176 -18.18 -9.73 5.42
N ALA A 177 -17.37 -8.72 5.74
CA ALA A 177 -17.83 -7.34 5.97
C ALA A 177 -18.53 -6.70 4.74
N LEU A 178 -18.43 -7.33 3.54
CA LEU A 178 -19.08 -6.92 2.31
C LEU A 178 -20.37 -7.72 2.02
N SER A 179 -20.88 -8.49 2.97
CA SER A 179 -22.05 -9.38 2.78
C SER A 179 -23.34 -8.65 2.40
N ASP A 180 -23.50 -7.40 2.81
CA ASP A 180 -24.64 -6.53 2.46
C ASP A 180 -24.67 -6.16 0.97
N VAL A 181 -23.54 -6.27 0.27
CA VAL A 181 -23.42 -6.07 -1.19
C VAL A 181 -23.06 -7.36 -1.94
N SER A 182 -23.31 -8.52 -1.34
CA SER A 182 -22.93 -9.84 -1.85
C SER A 182 -23.46 -10.17 -3.26
N THR A 183 -24.60 -9.61 -3.64
CA THR A 183 -25.21 -9.79 -4.98
C THR A 183 -24.58 -8.91 -6.06
N SER A 184 -23.74 -7.96 -5.69
CA SER A 184 -23.11 -7.04 -6.64
C SER A 184 -22.13 -7.79 -7.56
N SER A 185 -22.22 -7.49 -8.86
CA SER A 185 -21.30 -8.03 -9.86
C SER A 185 -19.97 -7.31 -9.81
N LEU A 186 -18.89 -8.06 -9.96
CA LEU A 186 -17.52 -7.54 -10.08
C LEU A 186 -17.11 -7.50 -11.54
N SER A 187 -16.57 -6.36 -11.96
CA SER A 187 -16.01 -6.12 -13.28
C SER A 187 -14.59 -5.56 -13.14
N LYS A 188 -13.79 -5.66 -14.19
CA LYS A 188 -12.46 -5.01 -14.19
C LYS A 188 -12.60 -3.51 -14.00
N VAL A 189 -11.87 -2.96 -13.04
CA VAL A 189 -11.82 -1.51 -12.80
C VAL A 189 -11.38 -0.80 -14.08
N ALA A 190 -12.06 0.26 -14.44
CA ALA A 190 -11.92 1.00 -15.69
C ALA A 190 -12.09 0.14 -16.96
N GLY A 191 -12.50 -1.13 -16.86
CA GLY A 191 -12.64 -2.06 -17.98
C GLY A 191 -11.30 -2.48 -18.62
N VAL A 192 -10.17 -2.24 -17.96
CA VAL A 192 -8.84 -2.42 -18.55
C VAL A 192 -8.07 -3.56 -17.89
N THR A 193 -7.03 -3.99 -18.58
CA THR A 193 -5.99 -4.88 -18.08
C THR A 193 -4.67 -4.12 -18.05
N VAL A 194 -3.89 -4.31 -17.00
CA VAL A 194 -2.60 -3.66 -16.82
C VAL A 194 -1.48 -4.67 -17.06
N THR A 195 -0.57 -4.40 -17.99
CA THR A 195 0.72 -5.08 -18.00
C THR A 195 1.67 -4.29 -17.10
N GLN A 196 2.14 -4.90 -16.03
CA GLN A 196 3.15 -4.36 -15.13
C GLN A 196 4.52 -4.87 -15.53
N GLN A 197 5.49 -3.96 -15.67
CA GLN A 197 6.91 -4.29 -15.78
C GLN A 197 7.61 -3.69 -14.58
N GLU A 198 8.28 -4.51 -13.81
CA GLU A 198 9.12 -4.06 -12.69
C GLU A 198 10.58 -3.92 -13.14
N TYR A 199 11.28 -2.99 -12.51
CA TYR A 199 12.72 -2.77 -12.62
C TYR A 199 13.26 -2.68 -11.20
N ASP A 200 14.11 -3.63 -10.83
CA ASP A 200 14.66 -3.78 -9.48
C ASP A 200 16.18 -3.70 -9.50
N GLY A 201 16.79 -3.72 -8.31
CA GLY A 201 18.22 -3.87 -8.14
C GLY A 201 18.91 -2.78 -7.34
N PRO A 202 18.53 -1.48 -7.43
CA PRO A 202 19.13 -0.48 -6.56
C PRO A 202 18.78 -0.72 -5.09
N VAL A 203 19.78 -0.61 -4.22
CA VAL A 203 19.60 -0.74 -2.77
C VAL A 203 20.39 0.33 -2.03
N SER A 204 19.94 0.69 -0.83
CA SER A 204 20.70 1.52 0.10
C SER A 204 20.74 0.85 1.47
N ASP A 205 21.96 0.64 2.00
CA ASP A 205 22.14 0.29 3.39
C ASP A 205 21.78 1.49 4.26
N ILE A 206 20.75 1.35 5.09
CA ILE A 206 20.27 2.40 5.98
C ILE A 206 20.53 2.08 7.46
N GLY A 207 21.41 1.13 7.74
CA GLY A 207 21.84 0.69 9.06
C GLY A 207 21.45 -0.77 9.30
N GLU A 208 20.52 -1.03 10.22
CA GLU A 208 20.08 -2.39 10.55
C GLU A 208 19.09 -2.97 9.51
N SER A 209 18.84 -2.21 8.43
CA SER A 209 17.94 -2.60 7.34
C SER A 209 18.45 -2.06 6.02
N VAL A 210 17.87 -2.55 4.93
CA VAL A 210 18.14 -2.13 3.57
C VAL A 210 16.88 -1.53 2.97
N ALA A 211 17.04 -0.41 2.26
CA ALA A 211 16.00 0.15 1.40
C ALA A 211 16.16 -0.46 0.00
N GLU A 212 15.17 -1.20 -0.46
CA GLU A 212 15.11 -1.84 -1.78
C GLU A 212 14.26 -0.98 -2.72
N PHE A 213 14.83 -0.53 -3.84
CA PHE A 213 14.15 0.34 -4.78
C PHE A 213 13.55 -0.46 -5.93
N THR A 214 12.31 -0.13 -6.27
CA THR A 214 11.60 -0.68 -7.44
C THR A 214 11.02 0.47 -8.26
N LEU A 215 11.20 0.40 -9.59
CA LEU A 215 10.49 1.21 -10.55
C LEU A 215 9.46 0.33 -11.25
N THR A 216 8.20 0.69 -11.15
CA THR A 216 7.08 -0.04 -11.77
C THR A 216 6.50 0.77 -12.93
N LEU A 217 6.40 0.16 -14.11
CA LEU A 217 5.74 0.73 -15.27
C LEU A 217 4.44 -0.02 -15.57
N TRP A 218 3.35 0.70 -15.74
CA TRP A 218 2.05 0.16 -16.11
C TRP A 218 1.67 0.52 -17.54
N TYR A 219 1.37 -0.51 -18.33
CA TYR A 219 0.90 -0.41 -19.71
C TYR A 219 -0.55 -0.87 -19.76
N ILE A 220 -1.46 -0.01 -20.23
CA ILE A 220 -2.89 -0.29 -20.30
C ILE A 220 -3.20 -1.03 -21.60
N ASP A 221 -3.89 -2.18 -21.49
CA ASP A 221 -4.37 -2.99 -22.62
C ASP A 221 -3.28 -3.26 -23.69
N GLY A 222 -2.05 -3.50 -23.25
CA GLY A 222 -0.93 -3.80 -24.15
C GLY A 222 -0.38 -2.62 -24.93
N ALA A 223 -0.67 -1.39 -24.51
CA ALA A 223 -0.08 -0.19 -25.11
C ALA A 223 1.45 -0.26 -25.17
N ALA A 224 2.05 0.36 -26.18
CA ALA A 224 3.50 0.36 -26.37
C ALA A 224 4.24 1.31 -25.40
N THR A 225 3.52 2.29 -24.84
CA THR A 225 4.07 3.26 -23.91
C THR A 225 3.39 3.14 -22.55
N PRO A 226 4.13 3.34 -21.44
CA PRO A 226 3.52 3.26 -20.12
C PRO A 226 2.54 4.42 -19.88
N ALA A 227 1.41 4.09 -19.26
CA ALA A 227 0.42 5.07 -18.84
C ALA A 227 0.68 5.58 -17.42
N LEU A 228 1.43 4.81 -16.62
CA LEU A 228 1.82 5.14 -15.26
C LEU A 228 3.26 4.67 -15.00
N ALA A 229 3.99 5.44 -14.19
CA ALA A 229 5.27 5.03 -13.63
C ALA A 229 5.28 5.35 -12.12
N GLU A 230 5.70 4.40 -11.30
CA GLU A 230 5.84 4.57 -9.85
C GLU A 230 7.26 4.20 -9.43
N LEU A 231 7.92 5.10 -8.73
CA LEU A 231 9.15 4.81 -8.01
C LEU A 231 8.79 4.53 -6.56
N SER A 232 9.23 3.39 -6.05
CA SER A 232 9.09 3.05 -4.64
C SER A 232 10.41 2.59 -4.04
N PHE A 233 10.47 2.62 -2.71
CA PHE A 233 11.41 1.79 -1.97
C PHE A 233 10.71 1.16 -0.78
N ARG A 234 11.12 -0.07 -0.48
CA ARG A 234 10.62 -0.84 0.65
C ARG A 234 11.72 -1.03 1.68
N VAL A 235 11.33 -0.93 2.96
CA VAL A 235 12.16 -1.28 4.10
C VAL A 235 11.43 -2.39 4.83
N GLY A 236 11.99 -3.61 4.80
CA GLY A 236 11.44 -4.75 5.52
C GLY A 236 11.79 -4.71 7.00
N ALA A 237 10.91 -5.25 7.84
CA ALA A 237 11.24 -5.68 9.17
C ALA A 237 11.55 -7.17 9.10
N ASP A 238 12.80 -7.56 9.37
CA ASP A 238 13.08 -8.96 9.66
C ASP A 238 12.42 -9.33 10.99
N ALA A 239 12.03 -10.59 11.16
CA ALA A 239 11.23 -11.07 12.29
C ALA A 239 11.73 -10.67 13.69
N ASP A 240 13.01 -10.30 13.81
CA ASP A 240 13.67 -9.90 15.07
C ASP A 240 14.17 -8.45 15.06
N LYS A 241 13.92 -7.67 13.99
CA LYS A 241 14.44 -6.31 13.84
C LYS A 241 13.32 -5.29 13.79
N TYR A 242 13.25 -4.46 14.82
CA TYR A 242 12.39 -3.30 14.84
C TYR A 242 12.96 -2.20 13.95
N PHE A 243 12.07 -1.34 13.42
CA PHE A 243 12.49 -0.10 12.76
C PHE A 243 13.17 0.81 13.78
N THR A 244 14.50 0.82 13.80
CA THR A 244 15.28 1.68 14.70
C THR A 244 15.16 3.15 14.30
N THR A 245 15.46 4.06 15.22
CA THR A 245 15.45 5.49 14.92
C THR A 245 16.36 5.85 13.74
N PRO A 246 17.62 5.35 13.62
CA PRO A 246 18.43 5.59 12.43
C PRO A 246 17.79 5.11 11.12
N VAL A 247 17.19 3.91 11.11
CA VAL A 247 16.47 3.37 9.94
C VAL A 247 15.32 4.29 9.55
N LEU A 248 14.48 4.67 10.51
CA LEU A 248 13.35 5.58 10.26
C LEU A 248 13.79 6.95 9.76
N THR A 249 14.82 7.54 10.36
CA THR A 249 15.33 8.85 9.94
C THR A 249 15.87 8.82 8.52
N ARG A 250 16.65 7.78 8.16
CA ARG A 250 17.13 7.60 6.79
C ARG A 250 16.01 7.33 5.80
N SER A 251 15.02 6.53 6.18
CA SER A 251 13.81 6.31 5.36
C SER A 251 13.06 7.62 5.09
N GLN A 252 12.96 8.51 6.06
CA GLN A 252 12.36 9.84 5.87
C GLN A 252 13.16 10.70 4.89
N THR A 253 14.50 10.66 4.96
CA THR A 253 15.36 11.36 3.99
C THR A 253 15.22 10.79 2.58
N LEU A 254 15.18 9.46 2.45
CA LEU A 254 14.90 8.80 1.17
C LEU A 254 13.51 9.17 0.63
N ASN A 255 12.49 9.20 1.49
CA ASN A 255 11.13 9.61 1.11
C ASN A 255 11.08 11.06 0.62
N ALA A 256 11.77 11.97 1.31
CA ALA A 256 11.90 13.36 0.87
C ALA A 256 12.62 13.45 -0.48
N ALA A 257 13.61 12.60 -0.72
CA ALA A 257 14.36 12.57 -1.98
C ALA A 257 13.48 12.06 -3.14
N ILE A 258 12.81 10.91 -2.99
CA ILE A 258 11.91 10.39 -4.04
C ILE A 258 10.74 11.35 -4.32
N GLY A 259 10.24 12.05 -3.29
CA GLY A 259 9.18 13.06 -3.42
C GLY A 259 9.62 14.36 -4.11
N SER A 260 10.92 14.57 -4.32
CA SER A 260 11.47 15.83 -4.84
C SER A 260 12.71 15.63 -5.73
N ILE A 261 12.67 14.66 -6.63
CA ILE A 261 13.80 14.30 -7.53
C ILE A 261 14.20 15.48 -8.42
N GLY A 262 13.27 16.37 -8.74
CA GLY A 262 13.51 17.53 -9.60
C GLY A 262 13.44 17.19 -11.10
N ASN A 263 13.85 18.15 -11.93
CA ASN A 263 13.90 18.01 -13.39
C ASN A 263 12.59 17.48 -14.04
N GLY A 264 11.43 17.72 -13.40
CA GLY A 264 10.13 17.26 -13.89
C GLY A 264 9.92 15.74 -13.80
N TRP A 265 10.62 15.04 -12.91
CA TRP A 265 10.37 13.62 -12.68
C TRP A 265 9.08 13.36 -11.93
N ASN A 266 8.84 14.08 -10.84
CA ASN A 266 7.65 13.89 -10.02
C ASN A 266 6.42 14.47 -10.70
N ILE A 267 5.32 13.73 -10.68
CA ILE A 267 4.00 14.23 -11.06
C ILE A 267 3.12 14.36 -9.81
N ALA A 268 2.23 15.36 -9.83
CA ALA A 268 1.29 15.54 -8.71
C ALA A 268 0.32 14.36 -8.66
N ASN A 269 0.29 13.68 -7.52
CA ASN A 269 -0.69 12.64 -7.24
C ASN A 269 -0.79 12.42 -5.72
N ASP A 270 -2.00 12.35 -5.22
CA ASP A 270 -2.30 12.16 -3.79
C ASP A 270 -2.39 10.68 -3.39
N GLY A 271 -2.18 9.75 -4.33
CA GLY A 271 -2.29 8.31 -4.10
C GLY A 271 -1.27 7.50 -4.91
N GLY A 272 -1.30 6.19 -4.76
CA GLY A 272 -0.49 5.26 -5.53
C GLY A 272 -1.23 4.68 -6.75
N LYS A 273 -0.65 3.64 -7.34
CA LYS A 273 -1.15 2.91 -8.54
C LYS A 273 -2.66 2.58 -8.47
N THR A 274 -3.15 2.09 -7.33
CA THR A 274 -4.57 1.70 -7.18
C THR A 274 -5.50 2.91 -7.33
N SER A 275 -5.23 4.01 -6.61
CA SER A 275 -6.02 5.24 -6.70
C SER A 275 -6.02 5.81 -8.11
N TRP A 276 -4.86 5.80 -8.77
CA TRP A 276 -4.74 6.22 -10.15
C TRP A 276 -5.63 5.38 -11.08
N LEU A 277 -5.65 4.04 -10.92
CA LEU A 277 -6.47 3.16 -11.76
C LEU A 277 -7.98 3.40 -11.59
N TYR A 278 -8.44 3.63 -10.36
CA TYR A 278 -9.84 3.97 -10.10
C TYR A 278 -10.24 5.34 -10.70
N ALA A 279 -9.29 6.26 -10.82
CA ALA A 279 -9.50 7.56 -11.46
C ALA A 279 -9.31 7.51 -13.00
N TYR A 280 -8.76 6.42 -13.54
CA TYR A 280 -8.48 6.28 -14.97
C TYR A 280 -9.79 6.27 -15.78
N ARG A 281 -9.82 7.11 -16.81
CA ARG A 281 -10.95 7.22 -17.75
C ARG A 281 -10.63 6.47 -19.02
N SER A 282 -11.22 5.30 -19.18
CA SER A 282 -11.11 4.49 -20.38
C SER A 282 -12.23 4.80 -21.38
N SER A 283 -12.15 4.23 -22.58
CA SER A 283 -13.23 4.26 -23.55
C SER A 283 -14.51 3.60 -23.04
N SER A 284 -14.40 2.54 -22.22
CA SER A 284 -15.53 1.85 -21.61
C SER A 284 -16.17 2.66 -20.45
N TYR A 285 -15.39 3.50 -19.78
CA TYR A 285 -15.83 4.31 -18.64
C TYR A 285 -15.33 5.76 -18.76
N PRO A 286 -15.83 6.53 -19.74
CA PRO A 286 -15.33 7.89 -20.03
C PRO A 286 -15.60 8.89 -18.90
N ASN A 287 -16.62 8.62 -18.06
CA ASN A 287 -16.95 9.44 -16.89
C ASN A 287 -16.31 8.93 -15.58
N GLY A 288 -15.54 7.83 -15.64
CA GLY A 288 -14.97 7.15 -14.50
C GLY A 288 -15.72 5.86 -14.15
N PHE A 289 -15.01 4.90 -13.57
CA PHE A 289 -15.56 3.58 -13.26
C PHE A 289 -16.59 3.61 -12.11
N CYS A 290 -16.39 4.51 -11.14
CA CYS A 290 -17.22 4.62 -9.93
C CYS A 290 -18.37 5.65 -10.03
N ASN A 291 -18.64 6.18 -11.23
CA ASN A 291 -19.63 7.24 -11.48
C ASN A 291 -20.79 6.74 -12.35
#